data_6dfad7764b72462bd70b986eaef2d01d
#
_entry.id   6dfad7764b72462bd70b986eaef2d01d
#
_cell.length_a   1.000
_cell.length_b   1.000
_cell.length_c   1.000
_cell.angle_alpha   90.00
_cell.angle_beta   90.00
_cell.angle_gamma   90.00
#
_symmetry.space_group_name_H-M   'P 1'
#
loop_
_entity.id
_entity.type
_entity.pdbx_description
1 polymer ?
#
loop_
_entity_poly.entity_id
_entity_poly.type
_entity_poly.pdbx_seq_one_letter_code
_entity_poly.pdbx_strand_id
1 'polypeptide(L)'
;EPYRRQRQMCIRDSITGLNNWGEYICRLFTIDAFFLNEDRHMHNIAVLMNGKGDYKYCPVFDNGAGLLSDTTMDYPMEQDIYQMISEVKSKSVSQNFDEQLDVAENLYGQNLQFLFTKKNVSDIVNNADTYPPEERKRVELIIYSQMNKYKYLFR
;
A
#
# COMPACT_ATOMS: atom_id res chain seq x y z
N GLU A 1 21.11 3.07 -11.28
CA GLU A 1 20.23 3.02 -10.10
C GLU A 1 19.63 1.62 -9.79
N PRO A 2 19.14 0.81 -10.73
CA PRO A 2 18.64 -0.54 -10.40
C PRO A 2 19.69 -1.41 -9.70
N TYR A 3 20.95 -1.35 -10.13
CA TYR A 3 22.07 -2.10 -9.54
C TYR A 3 22.37 -1.72 -8.09
N ARG A 4 22.21 -0.44 -7.72
CA ARG A 4 22.47 0.03 -6.36
C ARG A 4 21.38 -0.44 -5.39
N ARG A 5 20.13 -0.45 -5.83
CA ARG A 5 18.98 -0.95 -5.05
C ARG A 5 19.05 -2.46 -4.86
N GLN A 6 19.38 -3.21 -5.90
CA GLN A 6 19.54 -4.66 -5.82
C GLN A 6 20.71 -5.05 -4.89
N ARG A 7 21.80 -4.28 -4.88
CA ARG A 7 22.94 -4.49 -3.99
C ARG A 7 22.60 -4.19 -2.52
N GLN A 8 21.77 -3.18 -2.24
CA GLN A 8 21.27 -2.90 -0.88
C GLN A 8 20.32 -4.00 -0.40
N MET A 9 19.53 -4.60 -1.28
CA MET A 9 18.66 -5.74 -0.96
C MET A 9 19.48 -6.98 -0.60
N CYS A 10 20.47 -7.35 -1.39
CA CYS A 10 21.36 -8.49 -1.10
C CYS A 10 22.16 -8.31 0.20
N ILE A 11 22.59 -7.10 0.54
CA ILE A 11 23.30 -6.83 1.78
C ILE A 11 22.37 -6.98 3.00
N ARG A 12 21.11 -6.57 2.90
CA ARG A 12 20.11 -6.75 3.97
C ARG A 12 19.82 -8.23 4.23
N ASP A 13 19.63 -9.03 3.19
CA ASP A 13 19.38 -10.46 3.30
C ASP A 13 20.58 -11.19 3.94
N SER A 14 21.80 -10.82 3.57
CA SER A 14 23.00 -11.43 4.14
C SER A 14 23.27 -11.05 5.59
N ILE A 15 22.86 -9.87 6.05
CA ILE A 15 23.05 -9.40 7.42
C ILE A 15 21.94 -9.90 8.34
N THR A 16 20.67 -9.90 7.84
CA THR A 16 19.51 -10.22 8.65
C THR A 16 19.11 -11.69 8.62
N GLY A 17 19.56 -12.46 7.63
CA GLY A 17 19.14 -13.84 7.40
C GLY A 17 17.68 -14.01 6.98
N LEU A 18 17.01 -12.93 6.60
CA LEU A 18 15.61 -12.96 6.16
C LEU A 18 15.55 -13.35 4.68
N ASN A 19 14.90 -14.47 4.38
CA ASN A 19 14.89 -15.08 3.05
C ASN A 19 13.66 -14.80 2.20
N ASN A 20 12.64 -14.09 2.75
CA ASN A 20 11.36 -13.88 2.09
C ASN A 20 11.07 -12.41 1.77
N TRP A 21 12.12 -11.67 1.44
CA TRP A 21 12.03 -10.24 1.07
C TRP A 21 11.06 -9.98 -0.08
N GLY A 22 11.11 -10.81 -1.13
CA GLY A 22 10.24 -10.66 -2.29
C GLY A 22 8.75 -10.80 -1.94
N GLU A 23 8.40 -11.77 -1.09
CA GLU A 23 7.04 -11.94 -0.59
C GLU A 23 6.59 -10.74 0.26
N TYR A 24 7.47 -10.24 1.12
CA TYR A 24 7.18 -9.07 1.95
C TYR A 24 6.94 -7.82 1.09
N ILE A 25 7.77 -7.56 0.10
CA ILE A 25 7.62 -6.42 -0.82
C ILE A 25 6.37 -6.57 -1.68
N CYS A 26 6.05 -7.78 -2.16
CA CYS A 26 4.82 -8.01 -2.90
C CYS A 26 3.58 -7.67 -2.06
N ARG A 27 3.53 -8.10 -0.79
CA ARG A 27 2.45 -7.72 0.14
C ARG A 27 2.37 -6.22 0.36
N LEU A 28 3.52 -5.56 0.51
CA LEU A 28 3.60 -4.12 0.70
C LEU A 28 3.04 -3.38 -0.52
N PHE A 29 3.46 -3.74 -1.72
CA PHE A 29 2.98 -3.12 -2.95
C PHE A 29 1.50 -3.42 -3.21
N THR A 30 1.00 -4.59 -2.82
CA THR A 30 -0.44 -4.89 -2.87
C THR A 30 -1.24 -3.94 -1.98
N ILE A 31 -0.78 -3.69 -0.76
CA ILE A 31 -1.41 -2.75 0.17
C ILE A 31 -1.34 -1.32 -0.37
N ASP A 32 -0.17 -0.88 -0.82
CA ASP A 32 0.02 0.47 -1.33
C ASP A 32 -0.80 0.74 -2.59
N ALA A 33 -0.88 -0.23 -3.52
CA ALA A 33 -1.71 -0.13 -4.71
C ALA A 33 -3.19 -0.08 -4.38
N PHE A 34 -3.65 -0.93 -3.46
CA PHE A 34 -5.05 -0.98 -3.06
C PHE A 34 -5.49 0.29 -2.33
N PHE A 35 -4.68 0.78 -1.39
CA PHE A 35 -5.00 1.97 -0.60
C PHE A 35 -4.45 3.28 -1.21
N LEU A 36 -3.87 3.23 -2.41
CA LEU A 36 -3.29 4.40 -3.10
C LEU A 36 -2.27 5.15 -2.24
N ASN A 37 -1.42 4.43 -1.52
CA ASN A 37 -0.39 5.02 -0.67
C ASN A 37 0.77 5.55 -1.53
N GLU A 38 0.75 6.83 -1.82
CA GLU A 38 1.71 7.46 -2.72
C GLU A 38 3.11 7.67 -2.12
N ASP A 39 3.24 7.67 -0.80
CA ASP A 39 4.49 8.04 -0.12
C ASP A 39 5.27 6.85 0.47
N ARG A 40 5.20 5.67 -0.16
CA ARG A 40 6.03 4.54 0.22
C ARG A 40 7.47 4.72 -0.25
N HIS A 41 8.30 5.34 0.56
CA HIS A 41 9.73 5.44 0.31
C HIS A 41 10.55 4.43 1.15
N MET A 42 11.84 4.32 0.88
CA MET A 42 12.71 3.29 1.50
C MET A 42 12.85 3.40 3.02
N HIS A 43 12.61 4.57 3.62
CA HIS A 43 12.62 4.73 5.09
C HIS A 43 11.36 4.17 5.75
N ASN A 44 10.29 3.93 4.98
CA ASN A 44 9.04 3.34 5.44
C ASN A 44 9.03 1.80 5.27
N ILE A 45 10.22 1.21 5.07
CA ILE A 45 10.45 -0.22 4.99
C ILE A 45 11.54 -0.56 6.01
N ALA A 46 11.18 -1.28 7.06
CA ALA A 46 12.08 -1.54 8.18
C ALA A 46 12.14 -3.01 8.58
N VAL A 47 13.22 -3.33 9.28
CA VAL A 47 13.44 -4.62 9.93
C VAL A 47 13.57 -4.38 11.42
N LEU A 48 12.90 -5.19 12.22
CA LEU A 48 12.97 -5.16 13.68
C LEU A 48 14.00 -6.18 14.16
N MET A 49 14.81 -5.78 15.13
CA MET A 49 15.74 -6.67 15.82
C MET A 49 15.30 -6.83 17.28
N ASN A 50 15.26 -8.06 17.76
CA ASN A 50 15.01 -8.31 19.19
C ASN A 50 16.31 -8.25 20.02
N GLY A 51 16.17 -8.34 21.35
CA GLY A 51 17.33 -8.32 22.26
C GLY A 51 18.28 -9.52 22.13
N LYS A 52 17.91 -10.54 21.33
CA LYS A 52 18.77 -11.72 21.04
C LYS A 52 19.48 -11.63 19.70
N GLY A 53 19.24 -10.55 18.93
CA GLY A 53 19.80 -10.37 17.59
C GLY A 53 19.03 -11.03 16.47
N ASP A 54 17.82 -11.56 16.71
CA ASP A 54 16.96 -12.11 15.66
C ASP A 54 16.22 -10.99 14.94
N TYR A 55 16.08 -11.12 13.62
CA TYR A 55 15.42 -10.13 12.78
C TYR A 55 14.06 -10.61 12.31
N LYS A 56 13.13 -9.66 12.11
CA LYS A 56 11.86 -9.86 11.40
C LYS A 56 11.49 -8.60 10.62
N TYR A 57 10.71 -8.76 9.55
CA TYR A 57 10.17 -7.60 8.86
C TYR A 57 9.24 -6.81 9.78
N CYS A 58 9.37 -5.48 9.73
CA CYS A 58 8.45 -4.61 10.42
C CYS A 58 7.04 -4.76 9.81
N PRO A 59 5.98 -4.77 10.60
CA PRO A 59 4.63 -4.57 10.06
C PRO A 59 4.57 -3.33 9.18
N VAL A 60 3.64 -3.32 8.23
CA VAL A 60 3.43 -2.15 7.35
C VAL A 60 3.04 -0.95 8.21
N PHE A 61 3.75 0.15 8.04
CA PHE A 61 3.55 1.38 8.79
C PHE A 61 3.64 2.59 7.85
N ASP A 62 3.31 3.77 8.36
CA ASP A 62 3.33 5.02 7.62
C ASP A 62 2.45 4.97 6.35
N ASN A 63 1.16 4.74 6.58
CA ASN A 63 0.15 4.67 5.52
C ASN A 63 -0.70 5.96 5.45
N GLY A 64 -0.24 7.05 6.07
CA GLY A 64 -0.99 8.30 6.17
C GLY A 64 -1.23 8.99 4.82
N ALA A 65 -0.42 8.72 3.81
CA ALA A 65 -0.59 9.25 2.45
C ALA A 65 -1.49 8.38 1.56
N GLY A 66 -2.27 7.49 2.14
CA GLY A 66 -3.22 6.65 1.40
C GLY A 66 -4.60 7.28 1.25
N LEU A 67 -5.44 6.68 0.37
CA LEU A 67 -6.83 7.05 0.17
C LEU A 67 -7.06 8.52 -0.23
N LEU A 68 -6.09 9.12 -0.91
CA LEU A 68 -6.13 10.54 -1.33
C LEU A 68 -6.38 11.46 -0.12
N SER A 69 -5.65 11.24 0.98
CA SER A 69 -5.89 11.84 2.29
C SER A 69 -5.59 13.34 2.37
N ASP A 70 -4.72 13.88 1.52
CA ASP A 70 -4.47 15.33 1.49
C ASP A 70 -5.59 16.08 0.75
N THR A 71 -6.70 16.30 1.45
CA THR A 71 -7.88 16.99 0.90
C THR A 71 -7.72 18.50 0.82
N THR A 72 -6.61 19.05 1.35
CA THR A 72 -6.36 20.50 1.40
C THR A 72 -5.52 20.98 0.22
N MET A 73 -4.58 20.17 -0.25
CA MET A 73 -3.62 20.56 -1.27
C MET A 73 -3.74 19.69 -2.53
N ASP A 74 -3.47 18.40 -2.39
CA ASP A 74 -3.26 17.52 -3.56
C ASP A 74 -4.58 16.94 -4.10
N TYR A 75 -5.57 16.68 -3.23
CA TYR A 75 -6.79 15.98 -3.60
C TYR A 75 -8.04 16.67 -3.04
N PRO A 76 -8.38 17.90 -3.48
CA PRO A 76 -9.50 18.67 -2.93
C PRO A 76 -10.85 17.96 -3.09
N MET A 77 -11.76 18.21 -2.15
CA MET A 77 -13.05 17.51 -2.06
C MET A 77 -13.99 17.77 -3.26
N GLU A 78 -13.80 18.88 -3.96
CA GLU A 78 -14.63 19.32 -5.09
C GLU A 78 -14.25 18.65 -6.42
N GLN A 79 -13.07 18.02 -6.50
CA GLN A 79 -12.62 17.35 -7.70
C GLN A 79 -13.26 15.98 -7.88
N ASP A 80 -13.32 15.53 -9.14
CA ASP A 80 -13.81 14.19 -9.47
C ASP A 80 -12.89 13.11 -8.90
N ILE A 81 -13.45 12.27 -8.04
CA ILE A 81 -12.72 11.24 -7.32
C ILE A 81 -12.09 10.18 -8.24
N TYR A 82 -12.78 9.83 -9.33
CA TYR A 82 -12.29 8.81 -10.27
C TYR A 82 -11.13 9.34 -11.10
N GLN A 83 -11.16 10.63 -11.44
CA GLN A 83 -10.04 11.28 -12.08
C GLN A 83 -8.82 11.26 -11.16
N MET A 84 -8.96 11.67 -9.90
CA MET A 84 -7.86 11.64 -8.92
C MET A 84 -7.30 10.24 -8.69
N ILE A 85 -8.15 9.20 -8.59
CA ILE A 85 -7.71 7.80 -8.50
C ILE A 85 -6.86 7.40 -9.73
N SER A 86 -7.18 7.90 -10.91
CA SER A 86 -6.42 7.60 -12.13
C SER A 86 -5.11 8.36 -12.26
N GLU A 87 -4.98 9.51 -11.60
CA GLU A 87 -3.83 10.40 -11.68
C GLU A 87 -2.82 10.21 -10.56
N VAL A 88 -3.25 9.65 -9.41
CA VAL A 88 -2.38 9.41 -8.26
C VAL A 88 -1.20 8.49 -8.62
N LYS A 89 -0.01 8.88 -8.19
CA LYS A 89 1.24 8.21 -8.53
C LYS A 89 1.94 7.68 -7.29
N SER A 90 2.48 6.49 -7.41
CA SER A 90 3.40 5.95 -6.40
C SER A 90 4.74 6.72 -6.45
N LYS A 91 5.33 6.95 -5.29
CA LYS A 91 6.69 7.51 -5.14
C LYS A 91 7.71 6.42 -4.74
N SER A 92 7.38 5.16 -4.99
CA SER A 92 8.20 4.01 -4.61
C SER A 92 9.20 3.60 -5.70
N VAL A 93 9.02 2.42 -6.30
CA VAL A 93 9.90 1.86 -7.34
C VAL A 93 9.49 2.34 -8.73
N SER A 94 8.19 2.37 -9.01
CA SER A 94 7.56 2.95 -10.20
C SER A 94 6.60 4.05 -9.78
N GLN A 95 6.31 4.98 -10.69
CA GLN A 95 5.24 5.94 -10.51
C GLN A 95 3.84 5.34 -10.71
N ASN A 96 3.77 4.11 -11.23
CA ASN A 96 2.54 3.40 -11.49
C ASN A 96 2.37 2.24 -10.50
N PHE A 97 1.29 2.26 -9.73
CA PHE A 97 0.97 1.21 -8.75
C PHE A 97 0.80 -0.17 -9.39
N ASP A 98 0.11 -0.23 -10.53
CA ASP A 98 -0.17 -1.51 -11.21
C ASP A 98 1.13 -2.12 -11.75
N GLU A 99 1.97 -1.31 -12.39
CA GLU A 99 3.24 -1.76 -12.95
C GLU A 99 4.16 -2.36 -11.88
N GLN A 100 4.30 -1.67 -10.73
CA GLN A 100 5.15 -2.21 -9.66
C GLN A 100 4.56 -3.46 -9.01
N LEU A 101 3.23 -3.55 -8.89
CA LEU A 101 2.55 -4.72 -8.35
C LEU A 101 2.67 -5.90 -9.31
N ASP A 102 2.41 -5.70 -10.60
CA ASP A 102 2.52 -6.74 -11.63
C ASP A 102 3.95 -7.33 -11.68
N VAL A 103 4.97 -6.49 -11.61
CA VAL A 103 6.36 -6.97 -11.57
C VAL A 103 6.62 -7.78 -10.30
N ALA A 104 6.13 -7.34 -9.15
CA ALA A 104 6.32 -8.06 -7.90
C ALA A 104 5.57 -9.40 -7.89
N GLU A 105 4.32 -9.44 -8.37
CA GLU A 105 3.53 -10.67 -8.47
C GLU A 105 4.12 -11.67 -9.48
N ASN A 106 4.66 -11.19 -10.60
CA ASN A 106 5.34 -12.04 -11.58
C ASN A 106 6.61 -12.68 -11.02
N LEU A 107 7.37 -11.98 -10.17
CA LEU A 107 8.61 -12.47 -9.59
C LEU A 107 8.40 -13.36 -8.37
N TYR A 108 7.42 -13.04 -7.53
CA TYR A 108 7.28 -13.63 -6.19
C TYR A 108 5.91 -14.28 -5.95
N GLY A 109 5.00 -14.24 -6.92
CA GLY A 109 3.64 -14.72 -6.79
C GLY A 109 2.72 -13.76 -6.02
N GLN A 110 1.44 -14.05 -6.04
CA GLN A 110 0.44 -13.32 -5.26
C GLN A 110 0.56 -13.68 -3.78
N ASN A 111 0.94 -12.72 -2.96
CA ASN A 111 1.27 -12.96 -1.54
C ASN A 111 0.26 -12.37 -0.53
N LEU A 112 -0.78 -11.70 -1.02
CA LEU A 112 -1.83 -11.13 -0.19
C LEU A 112 -3.20 -11.31 -0.84
N GLN A 113 -4.19 -11.66 -0.02
CA GLN A 113 -5.60 -11.65 -0.39
C GLN A 113 -6.39 -10.93 0.70
N PHE A 114 -7.36 -10.13 0.28
CA PHE A 114 -8.27 -9.44 1.20
C PHE A 114 -9.49 -10.32 1.50
N LEU A 115 -9.90 -10.32 2.77
CA LEU A 115 -11.06 -11.10 3.24
C LEU A 115 -12.24 -10.20 3.64
N PHE A 116 -12.07 -8.90 3.62
CA PHE A 116 -13.13 -7.97 3.98
C PHE A 116 -14.11 -7.73 2.82
N THR A 117 -15.33 -7.38 3.17
CA THR A 117 -16.44 -7.12 2.23
C THR A 117 -16.80 -5.65 2.21
N LYS A 118 -17.60 -5.23 1.23
CA LYS A 118 -18.19 -3.88 1.19
C LYS A 118 -18.94 -3.53 2.48
N LYS A 119 -19.61 -4.52 3.10
CA LYS A 119 -20.28 -4.33 4.39
C LYS A 119 -19.28 -3.96 5.48
N ASN A 120 -18.16 -4.67 5.57
CA ASN A 120 -17.13 -4.34 6.56
C ASN A 120 -16.59 -2.92 6.36
N VAL A 121 -16.38 -2.51 5.11
CA VAL A 121 -15.95 -1.13 4.78
C VAL A 121 -16.99 -0.13 5.26
N SER A 122 -18.26 -0.33 4.89
CA SER A 122 -19.35 0.55 5.29
C SER A 122 -19.50 0.64 6.82
N ASP A 123 -19.41 -0.50 7.51
CA ASP A 123 -19.50 -0.56 8.97
C ASP A 123 -18.36 0.25 9.63
N ILE A 124 -17.13 0.12 9.14
CA ILE A 124 -15.96 0.85 9.68
C ILE A 124 -16.11 2.35 9.42
N VAL A 125 -16.43 2.74 8.18
CA VAL A 125 -16.53 4.14 7.77
C VAL A 125 -17.69 4.84 8.49
N ASN A 126 -18.83 4.18 8.67
CA ASN A 126 -19.97 4.75 9.37
C ASN A 126 -19.72 4.93 10.88
N ASN A 127 -18.85 4.12 11.48
CA ASN A 127 -18.46 4.25 12.89
C ASN A 127 -17.31 5.25 13.13
N ALA A 128 -16.77 5.87 12.07
CA ALA A 128 -15.71 6.87 12.18
C ALA A 128 -16.26 8.28 12.41
N ASP A 129 -16.97 8.49 13.52
CA ASP A 129 -17.73 9.71 13.83
C ASP A 129 -16.88 10.98 13.96
N THR A 130 -15.57 10.86 14.09
CA THR A 130 -14.63 11.99 14.14
C THR A 130 -14.45 12.68 12.78
N TYR A 131 -14.87 12.03 11.69
CA TYR A 131 -14.74 12.55 10.33
C TYR A 131 -16.07 13.04 9.79
N PRO A 132 -16.09 14.15 9.00
CA PRO A 132 -17.29 14.64 8.33
C PRO A 132 -17.94 13.57 7.43
N PRO A 133 -19.28 13.57 7.29
CA PRO A 133 -19.97 12.57 6.46
C PRO A 133 -19.49 12.52 5.00
N GLU A 134 -19.15 13.66 4.42
CA GLU A 134 -18.62 13.77 3.06
C GLU A 134 -17.25 13.08 2.90
N GLU A 135 -16.36 13.23 3.88
CA GLU A 135 -15.05 12.54 3.87
C GLU A 135 -15.24 11.03 4.03
N ARG A 136 -16.12 10.62 4.92
CA ARG A 136 -16.45 9.19 5.09
C ARG A 136 -16.99 8.57 3.81
N LYS A 137 -17.92 9.25 3.14
CA LYS A 137 -18.46 8.80 1.86
C LYS A 137 -17.39 8.74 0.77
N ARG A 138 -16.50 9.71 0.73
CA ARG A 138 -15.35 9.74 -0.20
C ARG A 138 -14.46 8.52 -0.02
N VAL A 139 -14.06 8.21 1.22
CA VAL A 139 -13.23 7.03 1.54
C VAL A 139 -13.94 5.74 1.11
N GLU A 140 -15.23 5.59 1.38
CA GLU A 140 -16.02 4.45 0.95
C GLU A 140 -16.01 4.28 -0.56
N LEU A 141 -16.20 5.36 -1.33
CA LEU A 141 -16.18 5.34 -2.79
C LEU A 141 -14.80 4.96 -3.35
N ILE A 142 -13.71 5.47 -2.75
CA ILE A 142 -12.35 5.10 -3.14
C ILE A 142 -12.16 3.60 -2.95
N ILE A 143 -12.47 3.08 -1.77
CA ILE A 143 -12.28 1.65 -1.46
C ILE A 143 -13.14 0.78 -2.38
N TYR A 144 -14.38 1.15 -2.66
CA TYR A 144 -15.23 0.39 -3.59
C TYR A 144 -14.70 0.41 -5.02
N SER A 145 -14.14 1.53 -5.47
CA SER A 145 -13.45 1.61 -6.76
C SER A 145 -12.26 0.65 -6.81
N GLN A 146 -11.44 0.65 -5.78
CA GLN A 146 -10.28 -0.23 -5.68
C GLN A 146 -10.66 -1.71 -5.55
N MET A 147 -11.73 -2.04 -4.82
CA MET A 147 -12.28 -3.40 -4.78
C MET A 147 -12.73 -3.87 -6.18
N ASN A 148 -13.31 -2.98 -6.98
CA ASN A 148 -13.68 -3.30 -8.35
C ASN A 148 -12.47 -3.49 -9.27
N LYS A 149 -11.45 -2.66 -9.13
CA LYS A 149 -10.21 -2.72 -9.91
C LYS A 149 -9.42 -4.01 -9.59
N TYR A 150 -9.22 -4.31 -8.32
CA TYR A 150 -8.42 -5.43 -7.84
C TYR A 150 -9.27 -6.62 -7.39
N LYS A 151 -10.32 -6.97 -8.13
CA LYS A 151 -11.23 -8.08 -7.79
C LYS A 151 -10.51 -9.39 -7.51
N TYR A 152 -9.42 -9.66 -8.21
CA TYR A 152 -8.64 -10.87 -8.09
C TYR A 152 -7.93 -11.03 -6.72
N LEU A 153 -7.79 -9.93 -5.97
CA LEU A 153 -7.23 -9.93 -4.60
C LEU A 153 -8.25 -10.30 -3.53
N PHE A 154 -9.53 -10.47 -3.89
CA PHE A 154 -10.60 -10.80 -2.94
C PHE A 154 -11.04 -12.25 -3.08
N ARG A 155 -11.38 -12.85 -1.95
CA ARG A 155 -12.00 -14.17 -1.87
C ARG A 155 -13.50 -14.06 -1.70
#